data_0d66228a713799f44e1f5642a747f919
#
_entry.id   0d66228a713799f44e1f5642a747f919
#
_cell.length_a   1.000
_cell.length_b   1.000
_cell.length_c   1.000
_cell.angle_alpha   90.00
_cell.angle_beta   90.00
_cell.angle_gamma   90.00
#
_symmetry.space_group_name_H-M   'P 1'
#
loop_
_entity.id
_entity.type
_entity.pdbx_description
1 polymer ?
#
loop_
_entity_poly.entity_id
_entity_poly.type
_entity_poly.pdbx_seq_one_letter_code
_entity_poly.pdbx_strand_id
1 'polypeptide(L)'
;EIYGIGTDIIEISRIREAINRTSSFKRKVYTEKEIEYIEKKKEPYASYAGRFAAKEAVSKALGTGVRGFSLNDVEILNDELGKPTVTLYNNLLNHAEDLKIQISISHSREYAVSTVIIYKE
;
A
#
# COMPACT_ATOMS: atom_id res chain seq x y z
N GLU A 1 -19.16 -0.52 -11.61
CA GLU A 1 -19.16 0.94 -11.46
C GLU A 1 -17.94 1.40 -10.68
N ILE A 2 -17.26 2.41 -11.19
CA ILE A 2 -16.06 2.94 -10.53
C ILE A 2 -16.47 3.75 -9.30
N TYR A 3 -15.89 3.39 -8.17
CA TYR A 3 -16.10 4.11 -6.91
C TYR A 3 -15.03 5.19 -6.74
N GLY A 4 -13.76 4.85 -7.03
CA GLY A 4 -12.67 5.80 -6.89
C GLY A 4 -11.41 5.36 -7.59
N ILE A 5 -10.55 6.32 -7.83
CA ILE A 5 -9.24 6.06 -8.41
C ILE A 5 -8.21 6.84 -7.60
N GLY A 6 -7.04 6.25 -7.42
CA GLY A 6 -5.96 6.89 -6.69
C GLY A 6 -4.63 6.60 -7.33
N THR A 7 -3.74 7.56 -7.24
CA THR A 7 -2.37 7.34 -7.67
C THR A 7 -1.44 8.06 -6.70
N ASP A 8 -0.26 7.50 -6.51
CA ASP A 8 0.74 8.09 -5.64
C ASP A 8 2.13 7.77 -6.17
N ILE A 9 3.04 8.67 -5.95
CA ILE A 9 4.44 8.50 -6.32
C ILE A 9 5.31 8.94 -5.14
N ILE A 10 6.38 8.20 -4.88
CA ILE A 10 7.27 8.49 -3.75
C ILE A 10 8.71 8.20 -4.15
N GLU A 11 9.62 9.00 -3.66
CA GLU A 11 11.05 8.72 -3.81
C GLU A 11 11.46 7.57 -2.90
N ILE A 12 12.11 6.58 -3.48
CA ILE A 12 12.54 5.39 -2.72
C ILE A 12 13.48 5.81 -1.58
N SER A 13 14.35 6.80 -1.82
CA SER A 13 15.27 7.27 -0.79
C SER A 13 14.56 7.85 0.43
N ARG A 14 13.39 8.47 0.25
CA ARG A 14 12.64 9.01 1.38
C ARG A 14 12.11 7.91 2.28
N ILE A 15 11.68 6.81 1.70
CA ILE A 15 11.21 5.66 2.49
C ILE A 15 12.39 4.99 3.20
N ARG A 16 13.52 4.85 2.51
CA ARG A 16 14.73 4.30 3.13
C ARG A 16 15.12 5.11 4.35
N GLU A 17 15.15 6.44 4.22
CA GLU A 17 15.50 7.31 5.32
C GLU A 17 14.51 7.21 6.47
N ALA A 18 13.22 7.16 6.16
CA ALA A 18 12.19 7.06 7.20
C ALA A 18 12.34 5.76 8.00
N ILE A 19 12.58 4.64 7.30
CA ILE A 19 12.78 3.34 7.96
C ILE A 19 14.02 3.37 8.84
N ASN A 20 15.11 3.96 8.35
CA ASN A 20 16.38 3.94 9.07
C ASN A 20 16.44 4.95 10.21
N ARG A 21 15.72 6.05 10.13
CA ARG A 21 15.73 7.09 11.16
C ARG A 21 14.76 6.83 12.31
N THR A 22 13.60 6.30 12.00
CA THR A 22 12.50 6.18 12.97
C THR A 22 12.16 4.72 13.16
N SER A 23 12.51 4.18 14.32
CA SER A 23 12.33 2.76 14.59
C SER A 23 10.88 2.30 14.51
N SER A 24 9.93 3.20 14.74
CA SER A 24 8.51 2.86 14.73
C SER A 24 7.85 3.00 13.35
N PHE A 25 8.54 3.59 12.37
CA PHE A 25 7.93 3.85 11.05
C PHE A 25 7.43 2.58 10.40
N LYS A 26 8.30 1.58 10.36
CA LYS A 26 8.01 0.32 9.67
C LYS A 26 6.72 -0.32 10.18
N ARG A 27 6.56 -0.38 11.50
CA ARG A 27 5.39 -1.05 12.09
C ARG A 27 4.12 -0.21 12.05
N LYS A 28 4.25 1.09 11.92
CA LYS A 28 3.08 1.97 11.77
C LYS A 28 2.49 1.88 10.36
N VAL A 29 3.34 1.58 9.38
CA VAL A 29 2.92 1.59 7.97
C VAL A 29 2.64 0.20 7.44
N TYR A 30 3.45 -0.80 7.83
CA TYR A 30 3.40 -2.14 7.24
C TYR A 30 2.96 -3.18 8.25
N THR A 31 2.24 -4.20 7.76
CA THR A 31 1.88 -5.34 8.58
C THR A 31 3.09 -6.27 8.72
N GLU A 32 3.04 -7.17 9.70
CA GLU A 32 4.11 -8.13 9.89
C GLU A 32 4.30 -9.01 8.66
N LYS A 33 3.22 -9.41 8.00
CA LYS A 33 3.31 -10.22 6.79
C LYS A 33 4.01 -9.48 5.67
N GLU A 34 3.71 -8.19 5.52
CA GLU A 34 4.39 -7.37 4.52
C GLU A 34 5.88 -7.27 4.81
N ILE A 35 6.22 -6.99 6.06
CA ILE A 35 7.63 -6.88 6.47
C ILE A 35 8.37 -8.19 6.21
N GLU A 36 7.78 -9.30 6.60
CA GLU A 36 8.39 -10.61 6.40
C GLU A 36 8.66 -10.89 4.92
N TYR A 37 7.68 -10.60 4.08
CA TYR A 37 7.82 -10.81 2.63
C TYR A 37 8.91 -9.91 2.04
N ILE A 38 8.89 -8.63 2.40
CA ILE A 38 9.82 -7.63 1.86
C ILE A 38 11.26 -7.88 2.31
N GLU A 39 11.43 -8.27 3.58
CA GLU A 39 12.78 -8.45 4.15
C GLU A 39 13.52 -9.65 3.56
N LYS A 40 12.82 -10.53 2.86
CA LYS A 40 13.46 -11.63 2.14
C LYS A 40 14.19 -11.16 0.89
N LYS A 41 13.89 -9.96 0.43
CA LYS A 41 14.52 -9.40 -0.77
C LYS A 41 15.89 -8.86 -0.46
N LYS A 42 16.80 -8.98 -1.43
CA LYS A 42 18.15 -8.46 -1.28
C LYS A 42 18.18 -6.95 -1.18
N GLU A 43 17.32 -6.30 -1.96
CA GLU A 43 17.14 -4.85 -1.91
C GLU A 43 15.68 -4.59 -1.60
N PRO A 44 15.33 -4.29 -0.33
CA PRO A 44 13.92 -4.21 0.08
C PRO A 44 13.27 -2.84 -0.11
N TYR A 45 14.06 -1.77 -0.31
CA TYR A 45 13.49 -0.43 -0.21
C TYR A 45 12.56 -0.06 -1.34
N ALA A 46 12.80 -0.55 -2.56
CA ALA A 46 11.86 -0.33 -3.66
C ALA A 46 10.52 -0.98 -3.34
N SER A 47 10.54 -2.15 -2.71
CA SER A 47 9.31 -2.85 -2.33
C SER A 47 8.57 -2.12 -1.21
N TYR A 48 9.30 -1.62 -0.21
CA TYR A 48 8.68 -0.81 0.84
C TYR A 48 8.04 0.45 0.25
N ALA A 49 8.77 1.13 -0.63
CA ALA A 49 8.27 2.36 -1.25
C ALA A 49 7.04 2.10 -2.13
N GLY A 50 7.05 1.03 -2.90
CA GLY A 50 5.93 0.66 -3.75
C GLY A 50 4.67 0.39 -2.94
N ARG A 51 4.82 -0.32 -1.81
CA ARG A 51 3.68 -0.58 -0.94
C ARG A 51 3.20 0.68 -0.23
N PHE A 52 4.13 1.54 0.18
CA PHE A 52 3.74 2.83 0.75
C PHE A 52 2.89 3.62 -0.25
N ALA A 53 3.35 3.73 -1.48
CA ALA A 53 2.61 4.43 -2.53
C ALA A 53 1.24 3.80 -2.76
N ALA A 54 1.17 2.47 -2.74
CA ALA A 54 -0.10 1.76 -2.93
C ALA A 54 -1.09 2.05 -1.80
N LYS A 55 -0.61 2.07 -0.55
CA LYS A 55 -1.48 2.37 0.59
C LYS A 55 -2.01 3.79 0.52
N GLU A 56 -1.16 4.74 0.13
CA GLU A 56 -1.59 6.13 -0.08
C GLU A 56 -2.59 6.23 -1.22
N ALA A 57 -2.36 5.48 -2.31
CA ALA A 57 -3.28 5.48 -3.44
C ALA A 57 -4.65 4.92 -3.06
N VAL A 58 -4.68 3.87 -2.23
CA VAL A 58 -5.94 3.34 -1.71
C VAL A 58 -6.67 4.42 -0.91
N SER A 59 -5.94 5.12 -0.05
CA SER A 59 -6.50 6.22 0.74
C SER A 59 -7.13 7.28 -0.15
N LYS A 60 -6.44 7.69 -1.21
CA LYS A 60 -6.95 8.67 -2.16
C LYS A 60 -8.20 8.16 -2.88
N ALA A 61 -8.20 6.90 -3.28
CA ALA A 61 -9.34 6.31 -3.98
C ALA A 61 -10.58 6.20 -3.11
N LEU A 62 -10.39 5.95 -1.81
CA LEU A 62 -11.50 5.90 -0.86
C LEU A 62 -12.07 7.28 -0.56
N GLY A 63 -11.26 8.32 -0.72
CA GLY A 63 -11.69 9.69 -0.51
C GLY A 63 -11.74 10.06 0.97
N THR A 64 -12.41 11.17 1.26
CA THR A 64 -12.44 11.74 2.60
C THR A 64 -13.50 11.12 3.51
N GLY A 65 -14.28 10.17 2.99
CA GLY A 65 -15.35 9.55 3.77
C GLY A 65 -14.87 8.57 4.82
N VAL A 66 -13.63 8.11 4.73
CA VAL A 66 -13.08 7.15 5.67
C VAL A 66 -12.14 7.87 6.62
N ARG A 67 -12.36 7.67 7.90
CA ARG A 67 -11.52 8.28 8.95
C ARG A 67 -11.14 7.22 9.97
N GLY A 68 -10.09 7.51 10.73
CA GLY A 68 -9.69 6.65 11.83
C GLY A 68 -9.06 5.35 11.40
N PHE A 69 -8.32 5.36 10.30
CA PHE A 69 -7.55 4.18 9.90
C PHE A 69 -6.07 4.54 9.78
N SER A 70 -5.24 3.52 9.84
CA SER A 70 -3.80 3.67 9.63
C SER A 70 -3.37 2.90 8.38
N LEU A 71 -2.19 3.23 7.87
CA LEU A 71 -1.72 2.62 6.63
C LEU A 71 -1.54 1.11 6.76
N ASN A 72 -1.25 0.60 7.96
CA ASN A 72 -1.15 -0.85 8.14
C ASN A 72 -2.49 -1.56 8.22
N ASP A 73 -3.62 -0.82 8.09
CA ASP A 73 -4.92 -1.44 7.88
C ASP A 73 -5.13 -1.86 6.43
N VAL A 74 -4.21 -1.48 5.55
CA VAL A 74 -4.19 -1.88 4.14
C VAL A 74 -3.00 -2.81 3.95
N GLU A 75 -3.25 -4.09 3.71
CA GLU A 75 -2.16 -5.05 3.54
C GLU A 75 -2.03 -5.45 2.07
N ILE A 76 -0.85 -5.33 1.54
CA ILE A 76 -0.59 -5.63 0.14
C ILE A 76 0.45 -6.74 0.05
N LEU A 77 0.00 -7.89 -0.42
CA LEU A 77 0.85 -9.05 -0.62
C LEU A 77 0.80 -9.41 -2.10
N ASN A 78 1.62 -10.35 -2.51
CA ASN A 78 1.64 -10.81 -3.89
C ASN A 78 1.17 -12.25 -3.94
N ASP A 79 0.37 -12.57 -4.95
CA ASP A 79 -0.05 -13.96 -5.14
C ASP A 79 1.10 -14.76 -5.79
N GLU A 80 0.84 -16.02 -6.09
CA GLU A 80 1.85 -16.93 -6.65
C GLU A 80 2.42 -16.43 -7.96
N LEU A 81 1.65 -15.67 -8.71
CA LEU A 81 2.07 -15.15 -10.02
C LEU A 81 2.66 -13.74 -9.92
N GLY A 82 2.78 -13.21 -8.69
CA GLY A 82 3.37 -11.90 -8.47
C GLY A 82 2.37 -10.75 -8.53
N LYS A 83 1.08 -11.04 -8.68
CA LYS A 83 0.08 -9.97 -8.73
C LYS A 83 -0.21 -9.44 -7.33
N PRO A 84 -0.22 -8.12 -7.14
CA PRO A 84 -0.57 -7.56 -5.83
C PRO A 84 -2.02 -7.85 -5.45
N THR A 85 -2.21 -8.25 -4.20
CA THR A 85 -3.54 -8.47 -3.63
C THR A 85 -3.69 -7.60 -2.39
N VAL A 86 -4.90 -7.14 -2.12
CA VAL A 86 -5.17 -6.20 -1.04
C VAL A 86 -6.13 -6.81 -0.04
N THR A 87 -5.76 -6.72 1.23
CA THR A 87 -6.64 -7.09 2.33
C THR A 87 -6.83 -5.86 3.22
N LEU A 88 -8.05 -5.56 3.59
CA LEU A 88 -8.38 -4.44 4.46
C LEU A 88 -8.74 -4.94 5.85
N TYR A 89 -8.33 -4.18 6.86
CA TYR A 89 -8.55 -4.54 8.26
C TYR A 89 -9.26 -3.42 9.00
N ASN A 90 -9.85 -3.77 10.13
CA ASN A 90 -10.44 -2.83 11.08
C ASN A 90 -11.52 -1.96 10.42
N ASN A 91 -11.49 -0.65 10.63
CA ASN A 91 -12.52 0.24 10.09
C ASN A 91 -12.65 0.19 8.58
N LEU A 92 -11.53 -0.03 7.88
CA LEU A 92 -11.56 -0.11 6.42
C LEU A 92 -12.32 -1.33 5.93
N LEU A 93 -12.19 -2.44 6.62
CA LEU A 93 -12.93 -3.66 6.26
C LEU A 93 -14.43 -3.40 6.26
N ASN A 94 -14.93 -2.75 7.31
CA ASN A 94 -16.35 -2.46 7.43
C ASN A 94 -16.82 -1.46 6.38
N HIS A 95 -16.02 -0.44 6.12
CA HIS A 95 -16.38 0.63 5.18
C HIS A 95 -16.43 0.12 3.73
N ALA A 96 -15.53 -0.79 3.39
CA ALA A 96 -15.32 -1.20 2.00
C ALA A 96 -15.80 -2.63 1.73
N GLU A 97 -16.72 -3.13 2.53
CA GLU A 97 -17.13 -4.54 2.49
C GLU A 97 -17.64 -4.98 1.12
N ASP A 98 -18.33 -4.10 0.39
CA ASP A 98 -18.84 -4.42 -0.94
C ASP A 98 -18.00 -3.85 -2.08
N LEU A 99 -16.80 -3.35 -1.76
CA LEU A 99 -15.92 -2.76 -2.78
C LEU A 99 -14.86 -3.75 -3.21
N LYS A 100 -14.47 -3.65 -4.48
CA LYS A 100 -13.36 -4.40 -5.05
C LYS A 100 -12.21 -3.46 -5.32
N ILE A 101 -10.99 -3.95 -5.20
CA ILE A 101 -9.79 -3.13 -5.35
C ILE A 101 -8.83 -3.80 -6.31
N GLN A 102 -8.35 -3.04 -7.29
CA GLN A 102 -7.26 -3.49 -8.17
C GLN A 102 -6.11 -2.51 -8.03
N ILE A 103 -4.90 -3.03 -7.94
CA ILE A 103 -3.69 -2.23 -7.73
C ILE A 103 -2.64 -2.58 -8.77
N SER A 104 -1.94 -1.56 -9.23
CA SER A 104 -0.72 -1.74 -10.01
C SER A 104 0.40 -0.98 -9.32
N ILE A 105 1.57 -1.58 -9.22
CA ILE A 105 2.75 -0.97 -8.60
C ILE A 105 3.91 -1.07 -9.59
N SER A 106 4.63 0.04 -9.75
CA SER A 106 5.79 0.07 -10.61
C SER A 106 6.88 0.90 -9.94
N HIS A 107 8.13 0.67 -10.32
CA HIS A 107 9.19 1.50 -9.80
C HIS A 107 10.31 1.63 -10.81
N SER A 108 11.04 2.72 -10.68
CA SER A 108 12.27 2.99 -11.41
C SER A 108 13.42 2.90 -10.41
N ARG A 109 14.57 3.42 -10.79
CA ARG A 109 15.70 3.48 -9.87
C ARG A 109 15.42 4.37 -8.66
N GLU A 110 14.70 5.47 -8.86
CA GLU A 110 14.52 6.48 -7.80
C GLU A 110 13.12 6.61 -7.27
N TYR A 111 12.10 6.18 -8.01
CA TYR A 111 10.71 6.40 -7.64
C TYR A 111 9.92 5.11 -7.65
N ALA A 112 8.92 5.05 -6.78
CA ALA A 112 7.88 4.03 -6.84
C ALA A 112 6.54 4.72 -7.06
N VAL A 113 5.68 4.08 -7.85
CA VAL A 113 4.37 4.63 -8.18
C VAL A 113 3.34 3.53 -8.06
N SER A 114 2.13 3.90 -7.64
CA SER A 114 1.02 2.96 -7.61
C SER A 114 -0.24 3.64 -8.13
N THR A 115 -1.06 2.84 -8.81
CA THR A 115 -2.38 3.25 -9.25
C THR A 115 -3.38 2.24 -8.73
N VAL A 116 -4.49 2.75 -8.21
CA VAL A 116 -5.52 1.94 -7.56
C VAL A 116 -6.88 2.30 -8.16
N ILE A 117 -7.67 1.28 -8.45
CA ILE A 117 -9.07 1.46 -8.87
C ILE A 117 -9.93 0.71 -7.87
N ILE A 118 -10.93 1.40 -7.33
CA ILE A 118 -11.92 0.79 -6.44
C ILE A 118 -13.25 0.83 -7.17
N TYR A 119 -13.96 -0.30 -7.16
CA TYR A 119 -15.19 -0.40 -7.95
C TYR A 119 -16.19 -1.34 -7.26
N LYS A 120 -17.43 -1.23 -7.71
CA LYS A 120 -18.50 -2.14 -7.32
C LYS A 120 -18.92 -2.96 -8.53
N GLU A 121 -19.16 -4.21 -8.31
CA GLU A 121 -19.68 -5.09 -9.36
C GLU A 121 -21.20 -5.04 -9.46
#